data_86af4d552386e69512033f1af1358462
#
_entry.id   86af4d552386e69512033f1af1358462
#
_cell.length_a   1.000
_cell.length_b   1.000
_cell.length_c   1.000
_cell.angle_alpha   90.00
_cell.angle_beta   90.00
_cell.angle_gamma   90.00
#
_symmetry.space_group_name_H-M   'P 1'
#
loop_
_entity.id
_entity.type
_entity.pdbx_description
1 polymer ?
#
loop_
_entity_poly.entity_id
_entity_poly.type
_entity_poly.pdbx_seq_one_letter_code
_entity_poly.pdbx_strand_id
1 'polypeptide(L)'
;MITKFFKKIYKFIDQKIVVPISRFIYYLSKKFKKNQGKLDKLLNRPHFLIYLSLFLAVIMFILIDTKVINLVKTEAEEIRGVPVVVKYNEEAYVIEGVPDTVDITLTGRKSDIYLAKQLGEYEVVLDLSEYTPSDNPYKVYFSYSKPIHSLTYKLDPSYVQVMVKNKESQVKTLSYDLLNINALDSKLSVKSVSLNKTEVVVKGGSDALAEIASVKALIDLAKQNFTEAGTHDIDNVELVAYDSKGNKLTNIEIVPGTISATVILESYSKAVPVSIET
;
A
#
# COMPACT_ATOMS: atom_id res chain seq x y z
N MET A 1 37.06 19.64 -25.00
CA MET A 1 36.01 20.22 -24.13
C MET A 1 36.32 20.07 -22.65
N ILE A 2 36.86 18.95 -22.22
CA ILE A 2 37.20 18.60 -20.82
C ILE A 2 38.21 19.54 -20.16
N THR A 3 39.26 19.93 -20.90
CA THR A 3 40.34 20.84 -20.39
C THR A 3 39.86 22.25 -20.07
N LYS A 4 38.84 22.77 -20.77
CA LYS A 4 38.26 24.10 -20.49
C LYS A 4 37.38 24.05 -19.21
N PHE A 5 36.74 22.92 -18.91
CA PHE A 5 35.93 22.73 -17.72
C PHE A 5 36.81 22.67 -16.45
N PHE A 6 37.88 21.87 -16.46
CA PHE A 6 38.82 21.81 -15.36
C PHE A 6 39.52 23.15 -15.08
N LYS A 7 39.82 23.90 -16.12
CA LYS A 7 40.41 25.24 -15.98
C LYS A 7 39.45 26.27 -15.33
N LYS A 8 38.14 26.10 -15.57
CA LYS A 8 37.08 26.95 -14.95
C LYS A 8 36.87 26.58 -13.48
N ILE A 9 36.90 25.27 -13.13
CA ILE A 9 36.82 24.80 -11.73
C ILE A 9 38.07 25.24 -10.96
N TYR A 10 39.24 25.06 -11.49
CA TYR A 10 40.50 25.49 -10.87
C TYR A 10 40.49 27.01 -10.59
N LYS A 11 40.06 27.81 -11.55
CA LYS A 11 39.96 29.27 -11.39
C LYS A 11 38.90 29.67 -10.35
N PHE A 12 37.83 28.91 -10.23
CA PHE A 12 36.80 29.15 -9.22
C PHE A 12 37.31 28.81 -7.81
N ILE A 13 37.98 27.65 -7.64
CA ILE A 13 38.59 27.24 -6.37
C ILE A 13 39.68 28.22 -5.96
N ASP A 14 40.55 28.63 -6.89
CA ASP A 14 41.62 29.57 -6.63
C ASP A 14 41.08 30.93 -6.18
N GLN A 15 40.13 31.53 -6.90
CA GLN A 15 39.58 32.82 -6.58
C GLN A 15 38.66 32.87 -5.37
N LYS A 16 37.88 31.82 -5.14
CA LYS A 16 36.88 31.78 -4.05
C LYS A 16 37.37 31.18 -2.76
N ILE A 17 38.39 30.35 -2.79
CA ILE A 17 38.88 29.60 -1.62
C ILE A 17 40.34 29.96 -1.35
N VAL A 18 41.23 29.77 -2.30
CA VAL A 18 42.68 29.92 -2.07
C VAL A 18 43.08 31.39 -1.83
N VAL A 19 42.58 32.32 -2.65
CA VAL A 19 42.90 33.76 -2.52
C VAL A 19 42.37 34.35 -1.20
N PRO A 20 41.13 34.16 -0.78
CA PRO A 20 40.68 34.70 0.51
C PRO A 20 41.39 34.08 1.71
N ILE A 21 41.67 32.73 1.67
CA ILE A 21 42.42 32.08 2.71
C ILE A 21 43.87 32.61 2.80
N SER A 22 44.56 32.76 1.67
CA SER A 22 45.90 33.28 1.62
C SER A 22 45.99 34.76 2.08
N ARG A 23 44.96 35.59 1.74
CA ARG A 23 44.86 36.96 2.26
C ARG A 23 44.61 36.99 3.75
N PHE A 24 43.78 36.08 4.26
CA PHE A 24 43.52 35.95 5.69
C PHE A 24 44.80 35.52 6.45
N ILE A 25 45.49 34.52 5.94
CA ILE A 25 46.78 34.06 6.49
C ILE A 25 47.83 35.17 6.44
N TYR A 26 47.93 35.92 5.35
CA TYR A 26 48.83 37.07 5.20
C TYR A 26 48.48 38.20 6.18
N TYR A 27 47.21 38.52 6.35
CA TYR A 27 46.75 39.51 7.34
C TYR A 27 47.08 39.10 8.76
N LEU A 28 46.81 37.82 9.10
CA LEU A 28 47.23 37.24 10.39
C LEU A 28 48.75 37.30 10.57
N SER A 29 49.51 36.88 9.58
CA SER A 29 50.98 36.87 9.68
C SER A 29 51.56 38.30 9.88
N LYS A 30 50.96 39.32 9.23
CA LYS A 30 51.37 40.72 9.43
C LYS A 30 51.00 41.25 10.81
N LYS A 31 49.87 40.84 11.37
CA LYS A 31 49.44 41.20 12.74
C LYS A 31 50.24 40.46 13.81
N PHE A 32 50.66 39.23 13.51
CA PHE A 32 51.47 38.41 14.40
C PHE A 32 52.97 38.78 14.37
N LYS A 33 53.50 39.28 13.23
CA LYS A 33 54.89 39.78 13.15
C LYS A 33 55.22 40.84 14.20
N LYS A 34 54.25 41.65 14.65
CA LYS A 34 54.39 42.68 15.65
C LYS A 34 54.53 42.13 17.12
N ASN A 35 54.19 40.81 17.33
CA ASN A 35 54.17 40.18 18.63
C ASN A 35 54.94 38.82 18.70
N GLN A 36 55.88 38.58 17.77
CA GLN A 36 56.59 37.31 17.60
C GLN A 36 57.19 36.75 18.92
N GLY A 37 57.78 37.59 19.74
CA GLY A 37 58.44 37.15 20.97
C GLY A 37 57.50 36.63 22.07
N LYS A 38 56.21 37.00 22.04
CA LYS A 38 55.22 36.50 23.01
C LYS A 38 54.53 35.20 22.54
N LEU A 39 54.31 35.07 21.23
CA LEU A 39 53.70 33.89 20.62
C LEU A 39 54.66 32.72 20.58
N ASP A 40 55.94 32.94 20.27
CA ASP A 40 56.97 31.91 20.27
C ASP A 40 57.18 31.36 21.71
N LYS A 41 57.14 32.22 22.74
CA LYS A 41 57.17 31.79 24.15
C LYS A 41 55.93 31.00 24.57
N LEU A 42 54.77 31.28 23.98
CA LEU A 42 53.52 30.57 24.28
C LEU A 42 53.48 29.20 23.58
N LEU A 43 53.87 29.16 22.28
CA LEU A 43 53.91 27.94 21.48
C LEU A 43 54.98 26.96 21.93
N ASN A 44 56.13 27.46 22.48
CA ASN A 44 57.21 26.63 23.02
C ASN A 44 56.97 26.15 24.43
N ARG A 45 55.85 26.44 25.08
CA ARG A 45 55.53 25.87 26.38
C ARG A 45 55.21 24.40 26.24
N PRO A 46 55.80 23.48 27.01
CA PRO A 46 55.40 22.09 27.02
C PRO A 46 53.92 22.01 27.38
N HIS A 47 53.16 21.23 26.64
CA HIS A 47 51.73 21.04 26.79
C HIS A 47 50.79 22.13 26.15
N PHE A 48 51.27 23.30 25.71
CA PHE A 48 50.39 24.30 25.07
C PHE A 48 49.72 23.76 23.84
N LEU A 49 50.45 23.04 22.99
CA LEU A 49 49.90 22.43 21.77
C LEU A 49 48.81 21.38 22.10
N ILE A 50 48.96 20.66 23.22
CA ILE A 50 47.99 19.67 23.68
C ILE A 50 46.69 20.38 24.08
N TYR A 51 46.79 21.48 24.85
CA TYR A 51 45.59 22.24 25.23
C TYR A 51 44.94 22.94 24.07
N LEU A 52 45.74 23.43 23.12
CA LEU A 52 45.21 24.07 21.89
C LEU A 52 44.48 23.04 20.98
N SER A 53 45.07 21.84 20.83
CA SER A 53 44.45 20.78 20.05
C SER A 53 43.16 20.26 20.73
N LEU A 54 43.15 20.11 22.04
CA LEU A 54 41.98 19.77 22.80
C LEU A 54 40.86 20.82 22.66
N PHE A 55 41.23 22.10 22.78
CA PHE A 55 40.28 23.21 22.59
C PHE A 55 39.68 23.25 21.20
N LEU A 56 40.51 23.08 20.15
CA LEU A 56 40.04 22.97 18.78
C LEU A 56 39.13 21.75 18.55
N ALA A 57 39.49 20.60 19.15
CA ALA A 57 38.69 19.39 19.08
C ALA A 57 37.31 19.57 19.74
N VAL A 58 37.26 20.21 20.91
CA VAL A 58 36.02 20.54 21.62
C VAL A 58 35.16 21.51 20.80
N ILE A 59 35.75 22.55 20.23
CA ILE A 59 35.04 23.48 19.35
C ILE A 59 34.47 22.75 18.13
N MET A 60 35.27 21.90 17.46
CA MET A 60 34.79 21.11 16.30
C MET A 60 33.68 20.13 16.72
N PHE A 61 33.84 19.48 17.86
CA PHE A 61 32.81 18.60 18.42
C PHE A 61 31.49 19.37 18.64
N ILE A 62 31.55 20.54 19.32
CA ILE A 62 30.34 21.37 19.55
C ILE A 62 29.73 21.85 18.22
N LEU A 63 30.54 22.27 17.26
CA LEU A 63 30.05 22.72 15.95
C LEU A 63 29.35 21.60 15.18
N ILE A 64 29.82 20.37 15.30
CA ILE A 64 29.20 19.19 14.65
C ILE A 64 27.97 18.76 15.46
N ASP A 65 28.05 18.67 16.77
CA ASP A 65 26.98 18.17 17.64
C ASP A 65 25.79 19.15 17.72
N THR A 66 26.04 20.46 17.77
CA THR A 66 24.99 21.49 17.81
C THR A 66 24.30 21.71 16.44
N LYS A 67 24.59 20.88 15.44
CA LYS A 67 24.00 20.97 14.08
C LYS A 67 24.12 22.37 13.44
N VAL A 68 25.07 23.17 13.90
CA VAL A 68 25.35 24.48 13.26
C VAL A 68 25.81 24.29 11.79
N ILE A 69 26.38 23.10 11.49
CA ILE A 69 26.62 22.66 10.12
C ILE A 69 25.49 21.72 9.73
N ASN A 70 24.27 22.20 9.67
CA ASN A 70 23.15 21.54 9.00
C ASN A 70 23.38 21.54 7.48
N LEU A 71 24.37 20.79 7.01
CA LEU A 71 24.63 20.56 5.59
C LEU A 71 23.57 19.68 4.93
N VAL A 72 22.67 19.12 5.73
CA VAL A 72 21.62 18.21 5.24
C VAL A 72 20.28 18.73 5.68
N LYS A 73 19.55 19.35 4.73
CA LYS A 73 18.13 19.64 4.92
C LYS A 73 17.38 18.35 5.11
N THR A 74 16.73 18.22 6.26
CA THR A 74 15.74 17.18 6.52
C THR A 74 14.44 17.61 5.86
N GLU A 75 13.91 16.79 5.00
CA GLU A 75 12.60 16.99 4.35
C GLU A 75 11.63 15.94 4.90
N ALA A 76 10.35 16.27 4.86
CA ALA A 76 9.28 15.33 5.14
C ALA A 76 8.47 15.13 3.85
N GLU A 77 8.15 13.89 3.51
CA GLU A 77 7.35 13.55 2.36
C GLU A 77 6.27 12.53 2.75
N GLU A 78 5.05 12.78 2.30
CA GLU A 78 3.89 11.95 2.57
C GLU A 78 3.65 11.00 1.38
N ILE A 79 3.49 9.72 1.67
CA ILE A 79 3.12 8.66 0.74
C ILE A 79 1.73 8.20 1.13
N ARG A 80 0.76 8.43 0.25
CA ARG A 80 -0.65 8.17 0.53
C ARG A 80 -1.11 6.84 -0.02
N GLY A 81 -2.10 6.26 0.67
CA GLY A 81 -2.81 5.09 0.18
C GLY A 81 -1.95 3.82 0.17
N VAL A 82 -1.05 3.66 1.13
CA VAL A 82 -0.24 2.45 1.25
C VAL A 82 -1.11 1.30 1.74
N PRO A 83 -1.16 0.16 1.02
CA PRO A 83 -2.00 -0.96 1.40
C PRO A 83 -1.57 -1.56 2.75
N VAL A 84 -2.57 -1.98 3.52
CA VAL A 84 -2.37 -2.64 4.82
C VAL A 84 -2.39 -4.15 4.62
N VAL A 85 -1.33 -4.82 5.06
CA VAL A 85 -1.26 -6.28 5.13
C VAL A 85 -1.61 -6.71 6.55
N VAL A 86 -2.69 -7.45 6.69
CA VAL A 86 -3.12 -7.98 8.00
C VAL A 86 -2.61 -9.40 8.16
N LYS A 87 -1.92 -9.67 9.27
CA LYS A 87 -1.44 -11.01 9.63
C LYS A 87 -2.33 -11.58 10.72
N TYR A 88 -3.07 -12.65 10.41
CA TYR A 88 -3.93 -13.36 11.34
C TYR A 88 -4.22 -14.77 10.82
N ASN A 89 -4.92 -15.58 11.60
CA ASN A 89 -5.39 -16.90 11.16
C ASN A 89 -6.71 -16.76 10.38
N GLU A 90 -6.61 -16.63 9.06
CA GLU A 90 -7.75 -16.46 8.14
C GLU A 90 -8.72 -17.66 8.11
N GLU A 91 -8.26 -18.85 8.51
CA GLU A 91 -9.09 -20.05 8.60
C GLU A 91 -10.04 -20.01 9.80
N ALA A 92 -9.57 -19.42 10.92
CA ALA A 92 -10.27 -19.44 12.20
C ALA A 92 -11.02 -18.14 12.50
N TYR A 93 -10.57 -17.01 11.96
CA TYR A 93 -11.07 -15.70 12.39
C TYR A 93 -11.50 -14.82 11.22
N VAL A 94 -12.33 -13.85 11.55
CA VAL A 94 -12.71 -12.72 10.69
C VAL A 94 -12.34 -11.45 11.42
N ILE A 95 -11.73 -10.51 10.71
CA ILE A 95 -11.29 -9.22 11.24
C ILE A 95 -12.17 -8.12 10.66
N GLU A 96 -12.65 -7.25 11.54
CA GLU A 96 -13.46 -6.08 11.16
C GLU A 96 -12.81 -4.79 11.66
N GLY A 97 -13.01 -3.69 10.90
CA GLY A 97 -12.57 -2.35 11.29
C GLY A 97 -11.17 -1.98 10.80
N VAL A 98 -10.51 -2.79 9.97
CA VAL A 98 -9.21 -2.46 9.37
C VAL A 98 -9.43 -1.59 8.14
N PRO A 99 -8.73 -0.44 8.01
CA PRO A 99 -8.74 0.33 6.77
C PRO A 99 -7.92 -0.36 5.68
N ASP A 100 -8.33 -0.21 4.43
CA ASP A 100 -7.62 -0.78 3.28
C ASP A 100 -6.22 -0.17 3.10
N THR A 101 -6.08 1.11 3.45
CA THR A 101 -4.84 1.87 3.26
C THR A 101 -4.52 2.78 4.44
N VAL A 102 -3.23 3.09 4.59
CA VAL A 102 -2.68 4.01 5.59
C VAL A 102 -1.66 4.94 4.93
N ASP A 103 -1.58 6.19 5.39
CA ASP A 103 -0.60 7.14 4.90
C ASP A 103 0.70 7.07 5.71
N ILE A 104 1.84 7.19 5.02
CA ILE A 104 3.17 7.17 5.64
C ILE A 104 3.85 8.51 5.41
N THR A 105 4.26 9.18 6.48
CA THR A 105 5.16 10.34 6.39
C THR A 105 6.59 9.90 6.65
N LEU A 106 7.44 9.99 5.62
CA LEU A 106 8.88 9.77 5.71
C LEU A 106 9.59 11.08 6.01
N THR A 107 10.51 11.07 6.96
CA THR A 107 11.31 12.25 7.34
C THR A 107 12.78 11.88 7.36
N GLY A 108 13.60 12.64 6.63
CA GLY A 108 15.04 12.39 6.55
C GLY A 108 15.72 13.21 5.47
N ARG A 109 16.87 12.74 5.01
CA ARG A 109 17.60 13.39 3.92
C ARG A 109 16.84 13.21 2.61
N LYS A 110 16.84 14.24 1.77
CA LYS A 110 16.22 14.19 0.44
C LYS A 110 16.70 13.01 -0.41
N SER A 111 18.00 12.70 -0.34
CA SER A 111 18.58 11.54 -1.04
C SER A 111 17.99 10.21 -0.59
N ASP A 112 17.76 10.07 0.72
CA ASP A 112 17.29 8.83 1.34
C ASP A 112 15.78 8.65 1.08
N ILE A 113 15.03 9.75 1.14
CA ILE A 113 13.61 9.79 0.73
C ILE A 113 13.46 9.42 -0.75
N TYR A 114 14.31 10.00 -1.61
CA TYR A 114 14.32 9.67 -3.04
C TYR A 114 14.63 8.18 -3.27
N LEU A 115 15.61 7.63 -2.56
CA LEU A 115 15.96 6.21 -2.64
C LEU A 115 14.78 5.33 -2.18
N ALA A 116 14.12 5.68 -1.07
CA ALA A 116 12.93 4.99 -0.59
C ALA A 116 11.83 4.94 -1.67
N LYS A 117 11.59 6.07 -2.35
CA LYS A 117 10.61 6.15 -3.44
C LYS A 117 10.98 5.31 -4.66
N GLN A 118 12.26 5.23 -4.99
CA GLN A 118 12.75 4.39 -6.09
C GLN A 118 12.60 2.89 -5.80
N LEU A 119 12.79 2.48 -4.55
CA LEU A 119 12.58 1.10 -4.13
C LEU A 119 11.08 0.72 -4.19
N GLY A 120 10.17 1.67 -3.95
CA GLY A 120 8.72 1.50 -4.13
C GLY A 120 8.06 0.43 -3.26
N GLU A 121 8.80 -0.17 -2.35
CA GLU A 121 8.35 -1.25 -1.50
C GLU A 121 7.84 -0.71 -0.16
N TYR A 122 6.63 -0.16 -0.18
CA TYR A 122 5.95 0.27 1.04
C TYR A 122 4.99 -0.82 1.50
N GLU A 123 5.16 -1.29 2.72
CA GLU A 123 4.29 -2.30 3.32
C GLU A 123 3.99 -1.92 4.77
N VAL A 124 2.71 -1.69 5.05
CA VAL A 124 2.21 -1.48 6.41
C VAL A 124 1.60 -2.78 6.89
N VAL A 125 2.06 -3.26 8.02
CA VAL A 125 1.60 -4.52 8.60
C VAL A 125 0.80 -4.26 9.87
N LEU A 126 -0.36 -4.92 9.97
CA LEU A 126 -1.15 -5.05 11.18
C LEU A 126 -1.06 -6.50 11.64
N ASP A 127 -0.32 -6.76 12.69
CA ASP A 127 -0.12 -8.12 13.21
C ASP A 127 -1.15 -8.43 14.30
N LEU A 128 -2.02 -9.37 14.00
CA LEU A 128 -3.09 -9.87 14.87
C LEU A 128 -2.88 -11.34 15.23
N SER A 129 -1.69 -11.91 15.02
CA SER A 129 -1.41 -13.34 15.22
C SER A 129 -1.61 -13.80 16.68
N GLU A 130 -1.43 -12.90 17.65
CA GLU A 130 -1.59 -13.20 19.08
C GLU A 130 -2.97 -12.83 19.64
N TYR A 131 -3.86 -12.26 18.81
CA TYR A 131 -5.17 -11.81 19.26
C TYR A 131 -6.20 -12.92 19.11
N THR A 132 -7.08 -13.03 20.10
CA THR A 132 -8.17 -14.00 20.15
C THR A 132 -9.53 -13.31 20.00
N PRO A 133 -10.59 -14.03 19.63
CA PRO A 133 -11.94 -13.46 19.52
C PRO A 133 -12.39 -12.76 20.81
N SER A 134 -12.98 -11.57 20.65
CA SER A 134 -13.45 -10.74 21.77
C SER A 134 -14.63 -9.88 21.34
N ASP A 135 -15.55 -9.65 22.28
CA ASP A 135 -16.67 -8.72 22.10
C ASP A 135 -16.24 -7.24 22.20
N ASN A 136 -15.03 -6.99 22.69
CA ASN A 136 -14.45 -5.65 22.77
C ASN A 136 -13.40 -5.44 21.70
N PRO A 137 -13.37 -4.26 21.06
CA PRO A 137 -12.38 -3.96 20.06
C PRO A 137 -10.97 -3.84 20.68
N TYR A 138 -9.99 -4.40 19.98
CA TYR A 138 -8.57 -4.24 20.32
C TYR A 138 -8.00 -3.00 19.67
N LYS A 139 -7.20 -2.24 20.44
CA LYS A 139 -6.39 -1.16 19.91
C LYS A 139 -5.05 -1.71 19.44
N VAL A 140 -4.84 -1.76 18.13
CA VAL A 140 -3.62 -2.32 17.51
C VAL A 140 -2.89 -1.26 16.71
N TYR A 141 -1.56 -1.23 16.85
CA TYR A 141 -0.71 -0.27 16.16
C TYR A 141 -0.21 -0.86 14.84
N PHE A 142 -0.20 -0.02 13.82
CA PHE A 142 0.42 -0.36 12.55
C PHE A 142 1.94 -0.37 12.67
N SER A 143 2.60 -1.25 11.94
CA SER A 143 4.05 -1.30 11.80
C SER A 143 4.45 -1.16 10.34
N TYR A 144 5.58 -0.48 10.10
CA TYR A 144 6.18 -0.39 8.78
C TYR A 144 7.24 -1.48 8.65
N SER A 145 7.06 -2.41 7.71
CA SER A 145 7.87 -3.64 7.64
C SER A 145 9.25 -3.44 7.03
N LYS A 146 9.47 -2.36 6.27
CA LYS A 146 10.72 -2.10 5.55
C LYS A 146 11.35 -0.74 5.91
N PRO A 147 11.70 -0.49 7.19
CA PRO A 147 12.27 0.77 7.60
C PRO A 147 13.69 0.95 7.04
N ILE A 148 13.95 2.11 6.44
CA ILE A 148 15.31 2.54 6.09
C ILE A 148 15.90 3.22 7.33
N HIS A 149 17.04 2.73 7.84
CA HIS A 149 17.64 3.21 9.10
C HIS A 149 17.94 4.72 9.14
N SER A 150 18.13 5.35 7.97
CA SER A 150 18.40 6.79 7.86
C SER A 150 17.12 7.65 7.84
N LEU A 151 15.94 7.03 7.76
CA LEU A 151 14.64 7.70 7.75
C LEU A 151 13.87 7.44 9.04
N THR A 152 13.12 8.44 9.49
CA THR A 152 12.06 8.26 10.47
C THR A 152 10.73 8.22 9.75
N TYR A 153 9.78 7.41 10.24
CA TYR A 153 8.46 7.28 9.66
C TYR A 153 7.36 7.53 10.69
N LYS A 154 6.26 8.06 10.23
CA LYS A 154 5.03 8.22 11.00
C LYS A 154 3.88 7.70 10.15
N LEU A 155 3.06 6.84 10.73
CA LEU A 155 1.84 6.30 10.10
C LEU A 155 0.63 7.13 10.53
N ASP A 156 -0.28 7.37 9.59
CA ASP A 156 -1.54 8.07 9.84
C ASP A 156 -2.72 7.33 9.17
N PRO A 157 -3.60 6.72 9.96
CA PRO A 157 -3.58 6.61 11.42
C PRO A 157 -2.43 5.71 11.92
N SER A 158 -1.95 5.94 13.14
CA SER A 158 -0.89 5.12 13.77
C SER A 158 -1.40 3.85 14.42
N TYR A 159 -2.69 3.77 14.69
CA TYR A 159 -3.38 2.61 15.26
C TYR A 159 -4.81 2.51 14.73
N VAL A 160 -5.39 1.35 14.89
CA VAL A 160 -6.78 1.08 14.55
C VAL A 160 -7.47 0.31 15.68
N GLN A 161 -8.80 0.42 15.76
CA GLN A 161 -9.62 -0.45 16.60
C GLN A 161 -10.20 -1.57 15.74
N VAL A 162 -9.86 -2.82 16.07
CA VAL A 162 -10.25 -4.00 15.32
C VAL A 162 -11.06 -4.96 16.18
N MET A 163 -12.05 -5.59 15.58
CA MET A 163 -12.78 -6.70 16.18
C MET A 163 -12.26 -8.01 15.59
N VAL A 164 -11.95 -8.97 16.46
CA VAL A 164 -11.58 -10.33 16.08
C VAL A 164 -12.77 -11.22 16.44
N LYS A 165 -13.39 -11.86 15.43
CA LYS A 165 -14.54 -12.74 15.59
C LYS A 165 -14.20 -14.15 15.13
N ASN A 166 -14.88 -15.15 15.67
CA ASN A 166 -14.79 -16.51 15.16
C ASN A 166 -15.38 -16.58 13.75
N LYS A 167 -14.72 -17.31 12.87
CA LYS A 167 -15.23 -17.63 11.54
C LYS A 167 -16.15 -18.84 11.64
N GLU A 168 -17.41 -18.63 11.33
CA GLU A 168 -18.44 -19.67 11.32
C GLU A 168 -18.76 -20.11 9.90
N SER A 169 -19.40 -21.26 9.76
CA SER A 169 -19.81 -21.81 8.48
C SER A 169 -21.30 -22.18 8.52
N GLN A 170 -22.04 -21.77 7.48
CA GLN A 170 -23.44 -22.13 7.30
C GLN A 170 -23.68 -22.68 5.90
N VAL A 171 -24.55 -23.68 5.76
CA VAL A 171 -25.05 -24.13 4.45
C VAL A 171 -26.20 -23.24 4.04
N LYS A 172 -26.17 -22.71 2.81
CA LYS A 172 -27.23 -21.90 2.23
C LYS A 172 -27.68 -22.50 0.91
N THR A 173 -28.98 -22.48 0.67
CA THR A 173 -29.56 -22.89 -0.62
C THR A 173 -29.16 -21.87 -1.69
N LEU A 174 -28.78 -22.38 -2.86
CA LEU A 174 -28.37 -21.59 -3.99
C LEU A 174 -29.53 -21.37 -4.94
N SER A 175 -29.71 -20.13 -5.36
CA SER A 175 -30.58 -19.72 -6.45
C SER A 175 -29.76 -19.13 -7.60
N TYR A 176 -30.39 -18.75 -8.69
CA TYR A 176 -29.72 -18.07 -9.81
C TYR A 176 -30.38 -16.75 -10.14
N ASP A 177 -29.64 -15.89 -10.80
CA ASP A 177 -30.11 -14.65 -11.39
C ASP A 177 -29.54 -14.51 -12.80
N LEU A 178 -30.40 -14.08 -13.76
CA LEU A 178 -30.01 -13.89 -15.14
C LEU A 178 -29.74 -12.43 -15.39
N LEU A 179 -28.52 -12.13 -15.77
CA LEU A 179 -28.09 -10.77 -16.10
C LEU A 179 -28.12 -10.57 -17.61
N ASN A 180 -28.38 -9.32 -18.01
CA ASN A 180 -28.34 -8.91 -19.44
C ASN A 180 -29.23 -9.77 -20.37
N ILE A 181 -30.42 -10.14 -19.92
CA ILE A 181 -31.39 -10.93 -20.74
C ILE A 181 -31.63 -10.28 -22.10
N ASN A 182 -31.62 -8.95 -22.17
CA ASN A 182 -31.83 -8.19 -23.42
C ASN A 182 -30.68 -8.35 -24.44
N ALA A 183 -29.52 -8.91 -24.01
CA ALA A 183 -28.40 -9.21 -24.92
C ALA A 183 -28.59 -10.52 -25.70
N LEU A 184 -29.59 -11.34 -25.32
CA LEU A 184 -29.94 -12.55 -26.05
C LEU A 184 -30.59 -12.18 -27.39
N ASP A 185 -30.29 -12.95 -28.47
CA ASP A 185 -30.94 -12.75 -29.76
C ASP A 185 -32.46 -12.80 -29.58
N SER A 186 -33.19 -11.90 -30.26
CA SER A 186 -34.65 -11.79 -30.17
C SER A 186 -35.41 -13.06 -30.57
N LYS A 187 -34.73 -14.00 -31.25
CA LYS A 187 -35.26 -15.31 -31.65
C LYS A 187 -35.07 -16.37 -30.55
N LEU A 188 -34.33 -16.09 -29.52
CA LEU A 188 -34.01 -17.03 -28.43
C LEU A 188 -34.72 -16.64 -27.15
N SER A 189 -35.09 -17.65 -26.36
CA SER A 189 -35.56 -17.46 -25.00
C SER A 189 -34.94 -18.50 -24.05
N VAL A 190 -34.81 -18.15 -22.80
CA VAL A 190 -34.33 -19.10 -21.77
C VAL A 190 -35.49 -20.01 -21.37
N LYS A 191 -35.36 -21.31 -21.67
CA LYS A 191 -36.34 -22.33 -21.28
C LYS A 191 -36.19 -22.78 -19.86
N SER A 192 -34.95 -23.11 -19.46
CA SER A 192 -34.64 -23.53 -18.11
C SER A 192 -33.17 -23.30 -17.79
N VAL A 193 -32.87 -23.18 -16.51
CA VAL A 193 -31.53 -23.11 -15.94
C VAL A 193 -31.40 -24.17 -14.87
N SER A 194 -30.33 -24.92 -14.91
CA SER A 194 -29.97 -25.88 -13.86
C SER A 194 -28.55 -25.60 -13.37
N LEU A 195 -28.35 -25.62 -12.06
CA LEU A 195 -27.06 -25.45 -11.41
C LEU A 195 -26.49 -26.83 -11.07
N ASN A 196 -25.19 -27.01 -11.17
CA ASN A 196 -24.53 -28.25 -10.81
C ASN A 196 -24.49 -28.48 -9.26
N LYS A 197 -24.84 -27.43 -8.47
CA LYS A 197 -25.02 -27.50 -7.02
C LYS A 197 -26.27 -26.75 -6.59
N THR A 198 -26.98 -27.29 -5.60
CA THR A 198 -28.17 -26.68 -5.00
C THR A 198 -27.90 -25.96 -3.70
N GLU A 199 -26.73 -26.24 -3.10
CA GLU A 199 -26.30 -25.68 -1.81
C GLU A 199 -24.83 -25.32 -1.86
N VAL A 200 -24.46 -24.33 -1.07
CA VAL A 200 -23.08 -23.85 -0.87
C VAL A 200 -22.82 -23.60 0.59
N VAL A 201 -21.54 -23.66 0.98
CA VAL A 201 -21.11 -23.28 2.32
C VAL A 201 -20.71 -21.81 2.29
N VAL A 202 -21.26 -21.04 3.21
CA VAL A 202 -20.87 -19.63 3.42
C VAL A 202 -20.14 -19.54 4.74
N LYS A 203 -18.97 -18.89 4.74
CA LYS A 203 -18.13 -18.67 5.91
C LYS A 203 -18.00 -17.19 6.21
N GLY A 204 -18.03 -16.81 7.48
CA GLY A 204 -17.93 -15.42 7.91
C GLY A 204 -18.14 -15.25 9.41
N GLY A 205 -18.22 -14.01 9.88
CA GLY A 205 -18.66 -13.73 11.25
C GLY A 205 -20.14 -14.03 11.43
N SER A 206 -20.55 -14.39 12.65
CA SER A 206 -21.96 -14.74 12.95
C SER A 206 -22.95 -13.67 12.50
N ASP A 207 -22.61 -12.39 12.67
CA ASP A 207 -23.47 -11.25 12.29
C ASP A 207 -23.64 -11.18 10.77
N ALA A 208 -22.53 -11.29 10.03
CA ALA A 208 -22.54 -11.28 8.55
C ALA A 208 -23.32 -12.46 7.97
N LEU A 209 -23.20 -13.65 8.59
CA LEU A 209 -23.96 -14.85 8.19
C LEU A 209 -25.46 -14.69 8.46
N ALA A 210 -25.83 -13.99 9.55
CA ALA A 210 -27.24 -13.73 9.88
C ALA A 210 -27.90 -12.71 8.92
N GLU A 211 -27.12 -11.83 8.30
CA GLU A 211 -27.61 -10.86 7.31
C GLU A 211 -27.93 -11.49 5.95
N ILE A 212 -27.44 -12.70 5.67
CA ILE A 212 -27.61 -13.36 4.38
C ILE A 212 -29.07 -13.78 4.18
N ALA A 213 -29.77 -13.09 3.28
CA ALA A 213 -31.10 -13.43 2.84
C ALA A 213 -31.11 -14.46 1.69
N SER A 214 -30.17 -14.34 0.75
CA SER A 214 -30.07 -15.25 -0.40
C SER A 214 -28.63 -15.35 -0.93
N VAL A 215 -28.29 -16.50 -1.50
CA VAL A 215 -27.08 -16.70 -2.30
C VAL A 215 -27.48 -16.99 -3.74
N LYS A 216 -26.92 -16.27 -4.69
CA LYS A 216 -27.30 -16.36 -6.12
C LYS A 216 -26.08 -16.60 -7.01
N ALA A 217 -26.27 -17.47 -7.99
CA ALA A 217 -25.38 -17.66 -9.11
C ALA A 217 -25.71 -16.61 -10.18
N LEU A 218 -24.77 -15.76 -10.54
CA LEU A 218 -24.97 -14.69 -11.52
C LEU A 218 -24.61 -15.17 -12.93
N ILE A 219 -25.59 -15.43 -13.73
CA ILE A 219 -25.44 -15.91 -15.12
C ILE A 219 -25.58 -14.72 -16.07
N ASP A 220 -24.45 -14.25 -16.60
CA ASP A 220 -24.42 -13.12 -17.53
C ASP A 220 -24.55 -13.64 -18.99
N LEU A 221 -25.73 -13.43 -19.58
CA LEU A 221 -26.03 -13.88 -20.93
C LEU A 221 -25.29 -13.08 -22.01
N ALA A 222 -24.86 -11.85 -21.72
CA ALA A 222 -24.09 -11.03 -22.66
C ALA A 222 -22.66 -11.56 -22.90
N LYS A 223 -22.09 -12.25 -21.89
CA LYS A 223 -20.74 -12.80 -22.01
C LYS A 223 -20.67 -14.09 -22.84
N GLN A 224 -21.79 -14.76 -23.08
CA GLN A 224 -21.80 -16.11 -23.62
C GLN A 224 -21.99 -16.16 -25.15
N ASN A 225 -22.35 -15.05 -25.83
CA ASN A 225 -22.54 -14.98 -27.28
C ASN A 225 -23.41 -16.14 -27.86
N PHE A 226 -24.56 -16.39 -27.26
CA PHE A 226 -25.48 -17.44 -27.72
C PHE A 226 -26.07 -17.11 -29.09
N THR A 227 -25.85 -17.99 -30.05
CA THR A 227 -26.33 -17.84 -31.45
C THR A 227 -27.43 -18.84 -31.83
N GLU A 228 -27.54 -19.94 -31.09
CA GLU A 228 -28.44 -21.05 -31.42
C GLU A 228 -29.21 -21.55 -30.19
N ALA A 229 -30.42 -22.10 -30.47
CA ALA A 229 -31.18 -22.82 -29.46
C ALA A 229 -30.48 -24.15 -29.12
N GLY A 230 -30.57 -24.57 -27.86
CA GLY A 230 -29.95 -25.81 -27.40
C GLY A 230 -29.53 -25.74 -25.95
N THR A 231 -28.73 -26.70 -25.55
CA THR A 231 -28.16 -26.81 -24.19
C THR A 231 -26.77 -26.21 -24.21
N HIS A 232 -26.55 -25.28 -23.30
CA HIS A 232 -25.28 -24.55 -23.17
C HIS A 232 -24.76 -24.67 -21.71
N ASP A 233 -23.57 -25.19 -21.56
CA ASP A 233 -22.90 -25.27 -20.26
C ASP A 233 -22.04 -24.04 -20.08
N ILE A 234 -22.15 -23.42 -18.90
CA ILE A 234 -21.42 -22.21 -18.50
C ILE A 234 -20.59 -22.55 -17.26
N ASP A 235 -19.29 -22.44 -17.41
CA ASP A 235 -18.37 -22.65 -16.29
C ASP A 235 -18.00 -21.33 -15.61
N ASN A 236 -17.49 -21.44 -14.38
CA ASN A 236 -17.03 -20.32 -13.58
C ASN A 236 -18.10 -19.23 -13.31
N VAL A 237 -19.34 -19.67 -13.06
CA VAL A 237 -20.42 -18.75 -12.67
C VAL A 237 -20.13 -18.22 -11.26
N GLU A 238 -20.05 -16.89 -11.13
CA GLU A 238 -19.79 -16.21 -9.86
C GLU A 238 -20.97 -16.34 -8.91
N LEU A 239 -20.67 -16.58 -7.63
CA LEU A 239 -21.66 -16.63 -6.55
C LEU A 239 -21.61 -15.34 -5.73
N VAL A 240 -22.79 -14.80 -5.45
CA VAL A 240 -22.93 -13.56 -4.66
C VAL A 240 -24.00 -13.75 -3.60
N ALA A 241 -23.72 -13.34 -2.39
CA ALA A 241 -24.72 -13.29 -1.32
C ALA A 241 -25.30 -11.88 -1.20
N TYR A 242 -26.60 -11.84 -0.89
CA TYR A 242 -27.37 -10.63 -0.74
C TYR A 242 -28.04 -10.56 0.61
N ASP A 243 -28.14 -9.35 1.16
CA ASP A 243 -28.95 -9.07 2.33
C ASP A 243 -30.45 -8.99 1.97
N SER A 244 -31.31 -8.78 2.98
CA SER A 244 -32.76 -8.63 2.80
C SER A 244 -33.18 -7.39 2.01
N LYS A 245 -32.27 -6.41 1.81
CA LYS A 245 -32.48 -5.19 1.04
C LYS A 245 -31.98 -5.31 -0.41
N GLY A 246 -31.32 -6.44 -0.75
CA GLY A 246 -30.74 -6.67 -2.05
C GLY A 246 -29.33 -6.09 -2.23
N ASN A 247 -28.65 -5.68 -1.15
CA ASN A 247 -27.26 -5.25 -1.23
C ASN A 247 -26.33 -6.46 -1.22
N LYS A 248 -25.23 -6.37 -1.98
CA LYS A 248 -24.20 -7.39 -2.02
C LYS A 248 -23.40 -7.38 -0.72
N LEU A 249 -23.22 -8.56 -0.11
CA LEU A 249 -22.37 -8.76 1.05
C LEU A 249 -20.94 -9.11 0.60
N THR A 250 -19.94 -8.40 1.12
CA THR A 250 -18.51 -8.56 0.75
C THR A 250 -17.64 -9.14 1.85
N ASN A 251 -18.16 -9.19 3.08
CA ASN A 251 -17.44 -9.66 4.28
C ASN A 251 -17.66 -11.14 4.59
N ILE A 252 -17.95 -11.93 3.56
CA ILE A 252 -18.20 -13.36 3.63
C ILE A 252 -17.43 -14.10 2.54
N GLU A 253 -17.14 -15.37 2.78
CA GLU A 253 -16.51 -16.30 1.84
C GLU A 253 -17.54 -17.36 1.41
N ILE A 254 -17.72 -17.58 0.12
CA ILE A 254 -18.61 -18.62 -0.42
C ILE A 254 -17.74 -19.75 -0.96
N VAL A 255 -18.01 -20.98 -0.53
CA VAL A 255 -17.26 -22.19 -0.93
C VAL A 255 -18.17 -23.20 -1.59
N PRO A 256 -17.92 -23.57 -2.88
CA PRO A 256 -16.92 -23.01 -3.78
C PRO A 256 -17.26 -21.58 -4.21
N GLY A 257 -16.26 -20.77 -4.61
CA GLY A 257 -16.48 -19.39 -5.08
C GLY A 257 -17.16 -19.30 -6.45
N THR A 258 -17.09 -20.39 -7.25
CA THR A 258 -17.72 -20.50 -8.56
C THR A 258 -18.33 -21.87 -8.75
N ILE A 259 -19.33 -21.96 -9.64
CA ILE A 259 -20.01 -23.21 -10.01
C ILE A 259 -20.22 -23.26 -11.52
N SER A 260 -20.69 -24.39 -12.04
CA SER A 260 -21.17 -24.51 -13.43
C SER A 260 -22.70 -24.48 -13.47
N ALA A 261 -23.24 -23.88 -14.53
CA ALA A 261 -24.67 -23.81 -14.82
C ALA A 261 -24.93 -24.31 -16.24
N THR A 262 -26.03 -25.01 -16.41
CA THR A 262 -26.54 -25.43 -17.73
C THR A 262 -27.78 -24.59 -18.07
N VAL A 263 -27.71 -23.82 -19.16
CA VAL A 263 -28.79 -22.99 -19.66
C VAL A 263 -29.36 -23.65 -20.92
N ILE A 264 -30.65 -23.91 -20.93
CA ILE A 264 -31.37 -24.44 -22.12
C ILE A 264 -32.08 -23.28 -22.78
N LEU A 265 -31.70 -23.01 -24.02
CA LEU A 265 -32.35 -22.01 -24.89
C LEU A 265 -33.28 -22.67 -25.89
N GLU A 266 -34.42 -22.04 -26.11
CA GLU A 266 -35.37 -22.40 -27.19
C GLU A 266 -35.57 -21.27 -28.16
N SER A 267 -35.85 -21.61 -29.41
CA SER A 267 -36.20 -20.62 -30.43
C SER A 267 -37.70 -20.33 -30.43
N TYR A 268 -38.08 -19.07 -30.54
CA TYR A 268 -39.46 -18.73 -30.75
C TYR A 268 -39.95 -19.28 -32.10
N SER A 269 -40.85 -20.23 -32.07
CA SER A 269 -41.59 -20.68 -33.26
C SER A 269 -43.01 -20.18 -33.18
N LYS A 270 -43.44 -19.41 -34.18
CA LYS A 270 -44.84 -19.02 -34.36
C LYS A 270 -45.44 -19.86 -35.50
N ALA A 271 -46.42 -20.68 -35.19
CA ALA A 271 -47.20 -21.36 -36.24
C ALA A 271 -47.98 -20.30 -36.99
N VAL A 272 -47.67 -20.14 -38.28
CA VAL A 272 -48.44 -19.31 -39.17
C VAL A 272 -49.32 -20.24 -39.99
N PRO A 273 -50.67 -20.15 -39.93
CA PRO A 273 -51.51 -20.91 -40.82
C PRO A 273 -51.31 -20.40 -42.25
N VAL A 274 -50.92 -21.29 -43.18
CA VAL A 274 -50.81 -21.00 -44.58
C VAL A 274 -52.10 -21.55 -45.23
N SER A 275 -52.96 -20.68 -45.70
CA SER A 275 -54.10 -21.07 -46.63
C SER A 275 -53.55 -21.11 -48.03
N ILE A 276 -53.60 -22.28 -48.68
CA ILE A 276 -53.29 -22.42 -50.09
C ILE A 276 -54.66 -22.20 -50.82
N GLU A 277 -54.79 -21.07 -51.51
CA GLU A 277 -55.85 -20.87 -52.44
C GLU A 277 -55.55 -21.68 -53.73
N THR A 278 -56.45 -22.62 -54.10
CA THR A 278 -56.42 -23.42 -55.31
C THR A 278 -57.35 -22.79 -56.36
#